data_fcec23b3a7429548311740eab55843f7
#
_entry.id   fcec23b3a7429548311740eab55843f7
#
_cell.length_a   1.000
_cell.length_b   1.000
_cell.length_c   1.000
_cell.angle_alpha   90.00
_cell.angle_beta   90.00
_cell.angle_gamma   90.00
#
_symmetry.space_group_name_H-M   'P 1'
#
loop_
_entity.id
_entity.type
_entity.pdbx_description
1 polymer ?
#
loop_
_entity_poly.entity_id
_entity_poly.type
_entity_poly.pdbx_seq_one_letter_code
_entity_poly.pdbx_strand_id
1 'polypeptide(L)'
;EPRGRAKRQFSIVYEDEHIIAVSKPFGLLTHGDSFEKKNHLANQVVDYLIEKGDYNPRLEKSFTPAPVNRLDRNTTGIVLFGKNAQSLRELNKYIRDRGSIEKFYMTIVKGKLKEKLHLQDFMVKDREKNVASVVTEKQAARMGSKALSMETFVEPVESCNGYTLVKVQIVTGRTHQIRLHMSKAGYPVIGDIKYGDRKVNQFVSHKFSLNTQLLHAYELKFLMEDGPLSYMNGKVLTCELPEDFQRIYRGLFREK
;
A
#
# COMPACT_ATOMS: atom_id res chain seq x y z
N GLU A 1 -6.45 -21.62 25.79
CA GLU A 1 -7.10 -20.36 26.13
C GLU A 1 -7.74 -19.75 24.91
N PRO A 2 -8.97 -19.21 24.96
CA PRO A 2 -9.56 -18.50 23.84
C PRO A 2 -8.69 -17.26 23.56
N ARG A 3 -8.21 -17.14 22.33
CA ARG A 3 -7.52 -15.91 21.86
C ARG A 3 -8.44 -14.72 22.15
N GLY A 4 -7.97 -13.78 23.01
CA GLY A 4 -8.66 -12.51 23.17
C GLY A 4 -8.79 -11.88 21.79
N ARG A 5 -10.02 -11.67 21.32
CA ARG A 5 -10.31 -11.10 20.00
C ARG A 5 -9.80 -9.67 19.93
N ALA A 6 -9.02 -9.37 18.93
CA ALA A 6 -8.61 -8.00 18.64
C ALA A 6 -9.83 -7.19 18.16
N LYS A 7 -10.02 -5.99 18.71
CA LYS A 7 -11.09 -5.08 18.26
C LYS A 7 -10.87 -4.73 16.79
N ARG A 8 -11.90 -4.93 15.96
CA ARG A 8 -11.89 -4.58 14.54
C ARG A 8 -11.65 -3.08 14.32
N GLN A 9 -10.62 -2.74 13.55
CA GLN A 9 -10.26 -1.36 13.22
C GLN A 9 -10.39 -1.04 11.72
N PHE A 10 -10.60 -2.04 10.88
CA PHE A 10 -10.77 -1.87 9.43
C PHE A 10 -12.23 -1.66 9.05
N SER A 11 -12.46 -1.06 7.91
CA SER A 11 -13.75 -1.06 7.21
C SER A 11 -13.68 -1.93 5.96
N ILE A 12 -14.84 -2.42 5.48
CA ILE A 12 -14.93 -3.26 4.30
C ILE A 12 -15.15 -2.37 3.07
N VAL A 13 -14.30 -2.54 2.06
CA VAL A 13 -14.43 -1.89 0.75
C VAL A 13 -15.27 -2.74 -0.18
N TYR A 14 -15.02 -4.05 -0.20
CA TYR A 14 -15.74 -5.03 -1.02
C TYR A 14 -15.65 -6.40 -0.37
N GLU A 15 -16.70 -7.19 -0.44
CA GLU A 15 -16.69 -8.58 0.00
C GLU A 15 -17.65 -9.42 -0.83
N ASP A 16 -17.19 -10.60 -1.21
CA ASP A 16 -18.01 -11.65 -1.78
C ASP A 16 -17.65 -13.02 -1.17
N GLU A 17 -18.09 -14.11 -1.78
CA GLU A 17 -17.79 -15.47 -1.31
C GLU A 17 -16.29 -15.82 -1.36
N HIS A 18 -15.53 -15.20 -2.27
CA HIS A 18 -14.16 -15.60 -2.59
C HIS A 18 -13.08 -14.65 -2.07
N ILE A 19 -13.38 -13.36 -2.05
CA ILE A 19 -12.42 -12.29 -1.72
C ILE A 19 -13.02 -11.29 -0.74
N ILE A 20 -12.14 -10.63 0.01
CA ILE A 20 -12.48 -9.45 0.79
C ILE A 20 -11.39 -8.39 0.63
N ALA A 21 -11.80 -7.17 0.32
CA ALA A 21 -10.95 -6.00 0.30
C ALA A 21 -11.34 -5.09 1.46
N VAL A 22 -10.37 -4.71 2.27
CA VAL A 22 -10.58 -3.89 3.47
C VAL A 22 -9.75 -2.61 3.41
N SER A 23 -10.24 -1.57 4.07
CA SER A 23 -9.50 -0.33 4.29
C SER A 23 -8.69 -0.45 5.57
N LYS A 24 -7.37 -0.52 5.46
CA LYS A 24 -6.46 -0.51 6.58
C LYS A 24 -6.32 0.92 7.13
N PRO A 25 -6.56 1.15 8.43
CA PRO A 25 -6.36 2.45 9.03
C PRO A 25 -4.88 2.76 9.24
N PHE A 26 -4.59 4.02 9.51
CA PHE A 26 -3.29 4.51 9.94
C PHE A 26 -2.82 3.81 11.23
N GLY A 27 -1.54 3.49 11.31
CA GLY A 27 -0.90 2.94 12.51
C GLY A 27 -1.06 1.44 12.70
N LEU A 28 -1.92 0.76 11.93
CA LEU A 28 -2.11 -0.69 12.00
C LEU A 28 -1.16 -1.42 11.04
N LEU A 29 -0.45 -2.42 11.56
CA LEU A 29 0.36 -3.32 10.73
C LEU A 29 -0.53 -4.21 9.86
N THR A 30 -0.10 -4.52 8.65
CA THR A 30 -0.76 -5.54 7.81
C THR A 30 -0.53 -6.94 8.38
N HIS A 31 0.72 -7.26 8.70
CA HIS A 31 1.14 -8.48 9.38
C HIS A 31 1.83 -8.14 10.69
N GLY A 32 1.84 -9.10 11.63
CA GLY A 32 2.60 -8.96 12.87
C GLY A 32 4.10 -8.83 12.63
N ASP A 33 4.77 -8.21 13.56
CA ASP A 33 6.23 -8.10 13.63
C ASP A 33 6.77 -8.67 14.96
N SER A 34 8.03 -8.40 15.27
CA SER A 34 8.66 -8.88 16.50
C SER A 34 8.06 -8.26 17.76
N PHE A 35 7.45 -7.09 17.67
CA PHE A 35 6.88 -6.33 18.78
C PHE A 35 5.37 -6.50 18.90
N GLU A 36 4.65 -6.56 17.77
CA GLU A 36 3.20 -6.73 17.74
C GLU A 36 2.82 -8.00 16.95
N LYS A 37 2.51 -9.06 17.69
CA LYS A 37 2.19 -10.37 17.11
C LYS A 37 0.70 -10.66 16.98
N LYS A 38 -0.13 -9.91 17.69
CA LYS A 38 -1.57 -10.21 17.81
C LYS A 38 -2.45 -9.17 17.13
N ASN A 39 -2.20 -7.89 17.39
CA ASN A 39 -3.05 -6.81 16.91
C ASN A 39 -2.56 -6.26 15.57
N HIS A 40 -2.84 -6.98 14.50
CA HIS A 40 -2.56 -6.56 13.13
C HIS A 40 -3.72 -6.92 12.20
N LEU A 41 -3.76 -6.29 11.03
CA LEU A 41 -4.88 -6.40 10.10
C LEU A 41 -5.21 -7.85 9.73
N ALA A 42 -4.21 -8.66 9.41
CA ALA A 42 -4.43 -10.05 9.00
C ALA A 42 -5.19 -10.84 10.08
N ASN A 43 -4.81 -10.72 11.35
CA ASN A 43 -5.55 -11.36 12.45
C ASN A 43 -6.97 -10.81 12.62
N GLN A 44 -7.15 -9.50 12.51
CA GLN A 44 -8.48 -8.88 12.63
C GLN A 44 -9.44 -9.36 11.53
N VAL A 45 -8.96 -9.52 10.30
CA VAL A 45 -9.77 -10.03 9.19
C VAL A 45 -10.09 -11.51 9.39
N VAL A 46 -9.14 -12.32 9.84
CA VAL A 46 -9.39 -13.75 10.17
C VAL A 46 -10.45 -13.86 11.27
N ASP A 47 -10.35 -13.08 12.35
CA ASP A 47 -11.33 -13.07 13.44
C ASP A 47 -12.73 -12.66 12.93
N TYR A 48 -12.81 -11.66 12.07
CA TYR A 48 -14.06 -11.26 11.41
C TYR A 48 -14.68 -12.40 10.59
N LEU A 49 -13.89 -13.10 9.79
CA LEU A 49 -14.38 -14.19 8.95
C LEU A 49 -14.83 -15.42 9.78
N ILE A 50 -14.15 -15.69 10.89
CA ILE A 50 -14.57 -16.72 11.85
C ILE A 50 -15.93 -16.34 12.49
N GLU A 51 -16.06 -15.11 12.93
CA GLU A 51 -17.27 -14.61 13.57
C GLU A 51 -18.46 -14.61 12.60
N LYS A 52 -18.24 -14.26 11.36
CA LYS A 52 -19.24 -14.31 10.29
C LYS A 52 -19.63 -15.75 9.88
N GLY A 53 -18.79 -16.74 10.19
CA GLY A 53 -18.98 -18.13 9.80
C GLY A 53 -18.41 -18.49 8.41
N ASP A 54 -17.68 -17.60 7.77
CA ASP A 54 -17.07 -17.83 6.43
C ASP A 54 -15.76 -18.60 6.50
N TYR A 55 -15.14 -18.70 7.67
CA TYR A 55 -13.91 -19.45 7.90
C TYR A 55 -13.97 -20.22 9.22
N ASN A 56 -13.59 -21.49 9.19
CA ASN A 56 -13.50 -22.33 10.38
C ASN A 56 -12.13 -23.02 10.47
N PRO A 57 -11.23 -22.57 11.37
CA PRO A 57 -9.87 -23.11 11.48
C PRO A 57 -9.83 -24.58 11.97
N ARG A 58 -10.91 -25.09 12.55
CA ARG A 58 -11.00 -26.50 12.96
C ARG A 58 -11.26 -27.43 11.76
N LEU A 59 -11.97 -26.94 10.76
CA LEU A 59 -12.30 -27.68 9.53
C LEU A 59 -11.25 -27.47 8.43
N GLU A 60 -10.70 -26.27 8.32
CA GLU A 60 -9.76 -25.87 7.26
C GLU A 60 -8.32 -25.77 7.79
N LYS A 61 -7.77 -26.90 8.23
CA LYS A 61 -6.46 -26.96 8.91
C LYS A 61 -5.26 -26.53 8.04
N SER A 62 -5.39 -26.64 6.72
CA SER A 62 -4.31 -26.33 5.76
C SER A 62 -4.39 -24.93 5.15
N PHE A 63 -5.38 -24.15 5.50
CA PHE A 63 -5.65 -22.81 4.94
C PHE A 63 -5.98 -21.81 6.04
N THR A 64 -5.48 -20.60 5.85
CA THR A 64 -5.88 -19.43 6.63
C THR A 64 -6.06 -18.25 5.66
N PRO A 65 -7.17 -17.51 5.72
CA PRO A 65 -7.32 -16.28 4.95
C PRO A 65 -6.14 -15.33 5.16
N ALA A 66 -5.58 -14.82 4.07
CA ALA A 66 -4.38 -14.00 4.13
C ALA A 66 -4.42 -12.86 3.12
N PRO A 67 -3.73 -11.74 3.41
CA PRO A 67 -3.60 -10.64 2.47
C PRO A 67 -2.64 -11.00 1.34
N VAL A 68 -2.91 -10.49 0.13
CA VAL A 68 -2.06 -10.66 -1.06
C VAL A 68 -1.21 -9.43 -1.38
N ASN A 69 -1.44 -8.33 -0.70
CA ASN A 69 -0.61 -7.13 -0.71
C ASN A 69 -0.35 -6.66 0.72
N ARG A 70 0.70 -5.89 0.88
CA ARG A 70 1.13 -5.36 2.17
C ARG A 70 1.32 -3.87 2.10
N LEU A 71 0.77 -3.15 3.08
CA LEU A 71 1.01 -1.73 3.31
C LEU A 71 1.90 -1.55 4.55
N ASP A 72 2.71 -0.51 4.52
CA ASP A 72 3.47 -0.08 5.70
C ASP A 72 2.52 0.30 6.84
N ARG A 73 2.98 0.26 8.09
CA ARG A 73 2.19 0.59 9.28
C ARG A 73 1.40 1.89 9.11
N ASN A 74 2.04 2.93 8.62
CA ASN A 74 1.48 4.27 8.49
C ASN A 74 0.94 4.60 7.08
N THR A 75 0.87 3.62 6.21
CA THR A 75 0.17 3.71 4.92
C THR A 75 -1.24 3.17 5.09
N THR A 76 -2.23 3.95 4.66
CA THR A 76 -3.65 3.59 4.70
C THR A 76 -4.11 2.99 3.38
N GLY A 77 -5.28 2.38 3.38
CA GLY A 77 -5.98 2.01 2.15
C GLY A 77 -6.21 0.52 1.94
N ILE A 78 -6.39 0.12 0.70
CA ILE A 78 -6.91 -1.20 0.34
C ILE A 78 -5.88 -2.30 0.58
N VAL A 79 -6.32 -3.32 1.32
CA VAL A 79 -5.65 -4.61 1.44
C VAL A 79 -6.63 -5.70 1.01
N LEU A 80 -6.21 -6.53 0.06
CA LEU A 80 -7.01 -7.58 -0.55
C LEU A 80 -6.65 -8.94 0.05
N PHE A 81 -7.68 -9.73 0.39
CA PHE A 81 -7.55 -11.07 0.98
C PHE A 81 -8.25 -12.12 0.13
N GLY A 82 -7.69 -13.32 0.08
CA GLY A 82 -8.40 -14.51 -0.35
C GLY A 82 -9.13 -15.15 0.83
N LYS A 83 -10.43 -15.45 0.66
CA LYS A 83 -11.29 -16.06 1.70
C LYS A 83 -11.22 -17.59 1.70
N ASN A 84 -10.74 -18.19 0.62
CA ASN A 84 -10.54 -19.65 0.49
C ASN A 84 -9.20 -19.95 -0.20
N ALA A 85 -8.76 -21.18 -0.12
CA ALA A 85 -7.44 -21.60 -0.61
C ALA A 85 -7.27 -21.38 -2.13
N GLN A 86 -8.31 -21.64 -2.91
CA GLN A 86 -8.27 -21.44 -4.37
C GLN A 86 -8.12 -19.95 -4.70
N SER A 87 -8.95 -19.09 -4.12
CA SER A 87 -8.92 -17.65 -4.37
C SER A 87 -7.60 -17.04 -3.92
N LEU A 88 -7.06 -17.46 -2.78
CA LEU A 88 -5.76 -16.98 -2.31
C LEU A 88 -4.62 -17.35 -3.27
N ARG A 89 -4.60 -18.57 -3.78
CA ARG A 89 -3.61 -19.01 -4.79
C ARG A 89 -3.71 -18.20 -6.07
N GLU A 90 -4.92 -18.01 -6.58
CA GLU A 90 -5.16 -17.24 -7.80
C GLU A 90 -4.77 -15.76 -7.63
N LEU A 91 -5.17 -15.12 -6.53
CA LEU A 91 -4.77 -13.75 -6.26
C LEU A 91 -3.25 -13.60 -6.14
N ASN A 92 -2.57 -14.50 -5.46
CA ASN A 92 -1.11 -14.50 -5.36
C ASN A 92 -0.44 -14.67 -6.73
N LYS A 93 -1.03 -15.48 -7.62
CA LYS A 93 -0.58 -15.63 -9.01
C LYS A 93 -0.74 -14.31 -9.76
N TYR A 94 -1.90 -13.67 -9.71
CA TYR A 94 -2.15 -12.39 -10.38
C TYR A 94 -1.22 -11.27 -9.89
N ILE A 95 -0.93 -11.22 -8.60
CA ILE A 95 0.03 -10.24 -8.04
C ILE A 95 1.45 -10.51 -8.53
N ARG A 96 1.86 -11.78 -8.64
CA ARG A 96 3.20 -12.16 -9.12
C ARG A 96 3.35 -11.93 -10.63
N ASP A 97 2.34 -12.29 -11.40
CA ASP A 97 2.40 -12.30 -12.88
C ASP A 97 2.25 -10.89 -13.48
N ARG A 98 1.97 -9.88 -12.66
CA ARG A 98 1.87 -8.45 -13.01
C ARG A 98 0.93 -8.15 -14.19
N GLY A 99 0.11 -7.14 -14.05
CA GLY A 99 -0.82 -6.71 -15.10
C GLY A 99 -2.26 -7.22 -14.95
N SER A 100 -2.51 -8.26 -14.16
CA SER A 100 -3.86 -8.74 -13.87
C SER A 100 -4.59 -7.92 -12.81
N ILE A 101 -3.84 -7.30 -11.90
CA ILE A 101 -4.36 -6.38 -10.89
C ILE A 101 -3.46 -5.13 -10.89
N GLU A 102 -4.03 -3.99 -11.29
CA GLU A 102 -3.36 -2.71 -11.22
C GLU A 102 -3.61 -2.07 -9.85
N LYS A 103 -2.55 -1.53 -9.25
CA LYS A 103 -2.56 -0.94 -7.90
C LYS A 103 -2.22 0.53 -7.98
N PHE A 104 -3.11 1.39 -7.49
CA PHE A 104 -2.97 2.84 -7.51
C PHE A 104 -2.97 3.40 -6.10
N TYR A 105 -2.10 4.38 -5.90
CA TYR A 105 -1.95 5.12 -4.64
C TYR A 105 -2.19 6.60 -4.87
N MET A 106 -2.58 7.28 -3.81
CA MET A 106 -2.63 8.75 -3.78
C MET A 106 -1.62 9.24 -2.74
N THR A 107 -0.90 10.30 -3.09
CA THR A 107 0.04 10.97 -2.21
C THR A 107 0.17 12.44 -2.59
N ILE A 108 0.71 13.23 -1.68
CA ILE A 108 1.11 14.62 -1.94
C ILE A 108 2.64 14.68 -1.84
N VAL A 109 3.26 15.25 -2.87
CA VAL A 109 4.71 15.41 -2.97
C VAL A 109 5.11 16.88 -2.96
N LYS A 110 6.35 17.15 -2.52
CA LYS A 110 6.98 18.47 -2.66
C LYS A 110 7.25 18.73 -4.14
N GLY A 111 7.04 19.96 -4.58
CA GLY A 111 7.37 20.42 -5.91
C GLY A 111 6.19 20.42 -6.87
N LYS A 112 6.39 21.09 -8.01
CA LYS A 112 5.41 21.18 -9.08
C LYS A 112 5.74 20.18 -10.18
N LEU A 113 5.14 19.01 -10.10
CA LEU A 113 5.23 17.99 -11.14
C LEU A 113 4.26 18.35 -12.28
N LYS A 114 4.78 18.56 -13.48
CA LYS A 114 3.98 18.98 -14.65
C LYS A 114 3.59 17.83 -15.55
N GLU A 115 4.45 16.82 -15.64
CA GLU A 115 4.33 15.72 -16.59
C GLU A 115 4.27 14.37 -15.89
N LYS A 116 3.70 13.38 -16.57
CA LYS A 116 3.72 12.00 -16.11
C LYS A 116 5.15 11.48 -16.04
N LEU A 117 5.43 10.66 -15.03
CA LEU A 117 6.73 9.99 -14.88
C LEU A 117 6.58 8.48 -15.07
N HIS A 118 7.56 7.89 -15.71
CA HIS A 118 7.79 6.45 -15.73
C HIS A 118 9.16 6.18 -15.11
N LEU A 119 9.16 5.63 -13.90
CA LEU A 119 10.35 5.42 -13.09
C LEU A 119 10.70 3.93 -13.06
N GLN A 120 11.92 3.62 -13.49
CA GLN A 120 12.49 2.26 -13.49
C GLN A 120 13.87 2.30 -12.86
N ASP A 121 14.05 1.56 -11.77
CA ASP A 121 15.29 1.51 -11.02
C ASP A 121 15.52 0.12 -10.40
N PHE A 122 16.70 -0.08 -9.84
CA PHE A 122 17.02 -1.18 -8.95
C PHE A 122 17.17 -0.66 -7.52
N MET A 123 16.73 -1.46 -6.57
CA MET A 123 16.86 -1.15 -5.16
C MET A 123 17.47 -2.30 -4.36
N VAL A 124 18.09 -1.96 -3.26
CA VAL A 124 18.49 -2.89 -2.20
C VAL A 124 17.85 -2.48 -0.89
N LYS A 125 17.56 -3.45 -0.03
CA LYS A 125 17.01 -3.21 1.31
C LYS A 125 18.04 -3.55 2.37
N ASP A 126 18.36 -2.59 3.22
CA ASP A 126 19.01 -2.82 4.51
C ASP A 126 17.93 -3.25 5.52
N ARG A 127 17.97 -4.53 5.92
CA ARG A 127 16.95 -5.09 6.81
C ARG A 127 17.11 -4.60 8.25
N GLU A 128 18.33 -4.36 8.70
CA GLU A 128 18.62 -3.91 10.07
C GLU A 128 18.13 -2.47 10.28
N LYS A 129 18.41 -1.60 9.33
CA LYS A 129 17.97 -0.19 9.36
C LYS A 129 16.56 0.03 8.86
N ASN A 130 15.94 -1.00 8.26
CA ASN A 130 14.65 -0.88 7.56
C ASN A 130 14.60 0.31 6.58
N VAL A 131 15.66 0.46 5.78
CA VAL A 131 15.81 1.50 4.76
C VAL A 131 16.10 0.84 3.42
N ALA A 132 15.58 1.42 2.35
CA ALA A 132 15.88 1.02 0.97
C ALA A 132 16.74 2.09 0.29
N SER A 133 17.55 1.68 -0.64
CA SER A 133 18.39 2.57 -1.44
C SER A 133 18.34 2.18 -2.91
N VAL A 134 18.34 3.18 -3.78
CA VAL A 134 18.49 2.96 -5.23
C VAL A 134 19.94 2.60 -5.54
N VAL A 135 20.13 1.64 -6.41
CA VAL A 135 21.43 1.25 -6.92
C VAL A 135 21.46 1.34 -8.46
N THR A 136 22.64 1.58 -9.01
CA THR A 136 22.83 1.59 -10.47
C THR A 136 22.71 0.18 -11.06
N GLU A 137 22.45 0.08 -12.36
CA GLU A 137 22.43 -1.21 -13.06
C GLU A 137 23.74 -1.99 -12.88
N LYS A 138 24.88 -1.29 -12.92
CA LYS A 138 26.20 -1.89 -12.71
C LYS A 138 26.35 -2.46 -11.30
N GLN A 139 25.84 -1.76 -10.28
CA GLN A 139 25.82 -2.26 -8.90
C GLN A 139 24.84 -3.44 -8.76
N ALA A 140 23.65 -3.32 -9.36
CA ALA A 140 22.65 -4.39 -9.36
C ALA A 140 23.17 -5.68 -9.95
N ALA A 141 23.87 -5.60 -11.10
CA ALA A 141 24.49 -6.76 -11.75
C ALA A 141 25.50 -7.47 -10.82
N ARG A 142 26.26 -6.72 -10.00
CA ARG A 142 27.20 -7.28 -9.01
C ARG A 142 26.50 -7.87 -7.78
N MET A 143 25.34 -7.36 -7.42
CA MET A 143 24.56 -7.77 -6.24
C MET A 143 23.66 -8.98 -6.50
N GLY A 144 23.39 -9.30 -7.77
CA GLY A 144 22.54 -10.42 -8.18
C GLY A 144 21.14 -10.32 -7.57
N SER A 145 20.65 -11.40 -6.96
CA SER A 145 19.31 -11.48 -6.37
C SER A 145 19.03 -10.54 -5.19
N LYS A 146 20.04 -9.86 -4.66
CA LYS A 146 19.86 -8.86 -3.59
C LYS A 146 19.33 -7.53 -4.15
N ALA A 147 19.59 -7.22 -5.42
CA ALA A 147 19.04 -6.06 -6.09
C ALA A 147 17.70 -6.40 -6.74
N LEU A 148 16.67 -5.64 -6.44
CA LEU A 148 15.30 -5.85 -6.90
C LEU A 148 14.89 -4.73 -7.86
N SER A 149 14.33 -5.08 -9.00
CA SER A 149 13.76 -4.10 -9.93
C SER A 149 12.53 -3.43 -9.34
N MET A 150 12.39 -2.12 -9.59
CA MET A 150 11.22 -1.32 -9.27
C MET A 150 10.68 -0.64 -10.52
N GLU A 151 9.36 -0.61 -10.67
CA GLU A 151 8.70 0.11 -11.75
C GLU A 151 7.46 0.84 -11.22
N THR A 152 7.40 2.14 -11.48
CA THR A 152 6.36 3.04 -10.98
C THR A 152 5.94 4.03 -12.05
N PHE A 153 4.64 4.25 -12.24
CA PHE A 153 4.08 5.33 -13.04
C PHE A 153 3.48 6.39 -12.14
N VAL A 154 3.72 7.65 -12.44
CA VAL A 154 3.22 8.79 -11.66
C VAL A 154 2.47 9.74 -12.57
N GLU A 155 1.25 10.08 -12.17
CA GLU A 155 0.39 11.03 -12.86
C GLU A 155 0.08 12.20 -11.94
N PRO A 156 0.45 13.46 -12.31
CA PRO A 156 0.04 14.63 -11.55
C PRO A 156 -1.46 14.85 -11.70
N VAL A 157 -2.15 15.09 -10.58
CA VAL A 157 -3.58 15.37 -10.52
C VAL A 157 -3.82 16.87 -10.38
N GLU A 158 -3.14 17.49 -9.44
CA GLU A 158 -3.25 18.92 -9.16
C GLU A 158 -1.97 19.45 -8.52
N SER A 159 -1.52 20.63 -8.93
CA SER A 159 -0.37 21.31 -8.33
C SER A 159 -0.77 22.66 -7.77
N CYS A 160 -0.40 22.96 -6.53
CA CYS A 160 -0.65 24.25 -5.86
C CYS A 160 0.41 24.50 -4.78
N ASN A 161 0.78 25.76 -4.61
CA ASN A 161 1.65 26.20 -3.50
C ASN A 161 2.97 25.43 -3.34
N GLY A 162 3.54 24.92 -4.43
CA GLY A 162 4.78 24.13 -4.39
C GLY A 162 4.61 22.67 -4.01
N TYR A 163 3.38 22.16 -4.03
CA TYR A 163 3.01 20.75 -3.84
C TYR A 163 2.26 20.20 -5.05
N THR A 164 2.30 18.90 -5.21
CA THR A 164 1.50 18.20 -6.23
C THR A 164 0.80 17.00 -5.61
N LEU A 165 -0.51 16.91 -5.80
CA LEU A 165 -1.28 15.68 -5.58
C LEU A 165 -1.03 14.78 -6.78
N VAL A 166 -0.58 13.56 -6.53
CA VAL A 166 -0.26 12.58 -7.57
C VAL A 166 -1.00 11.27 -7.38
N LYS A 167 -1.39 10.65 -8.50
CA LYS A 167 -1.84 9.26 -8.57
C LYS A 167 -0.67 8.41 -9.03
N VAL A 168 -0.36 7.37 -8.29
CA VAL A 168 0.83 6.53 -8.51
C VAL A 168 0.40 5.10 -8.76
N GLN A 169 0.83 4.53 -9.89
CA GLN A 169 0.66 3.10 -10.16
C GLN A 169 1.97 2.37 -9.87
N ILE A 170 1.91 1.30 -9.10
CA ILE A 170 3.05 0.42 -8.90
C ILE A 170 2.88 -0.87 -9.70
N VAL A 171 3.87 -1.20 -10.53
CA VAL A 171 3.95 -2.48 -11.26
C VAL A 171 4.59 -3.54 -10.38
N THR A 172 5.65 -3.17 -9.70
CA THR A 172 6.32 -3.97 -8.66
C THR A 172 5.85 -3.51 -7.27
N GLY A 173 5.90 -4.38 -6.28
CA GLY A 173 5.50 -4.07 -4.89
C GLY A 173 6.66 -4.15 -3.92
N ARG A 174 7.71 -3.33 -4.09
CA ARG A 174 8.88 -3.35 -3.21
C ARG A 174 8.67 -2.50 -1.96
N THR A 175 9.38 -2.85 -0.89
CA THR A 175 9.35 -2.07 0.36
C THR A 175 9.71 -0.61 0.09
N HIS A 176 8.89 0.31 0.58
CA HIS A 176 9.07 1.77 0.43
C HIS A 176 9.19 2.26 -1.02
N GLN A 177 8.70 1.50 -2.00
CA GLN A 177 8.95 1.78 -3.42
C GLN A 177 8.57 3.20 -3.84
N ILE A 178 7.32 3.62 -3.58
CA ILE A 178 6.84 4.97 -3.98
C ILE A 178 7.66 6.05 -3.28
N ARG A 179 7.90 5.88 -2.00
CA ARG A 179 8.64 6.82 -1.16
C ARG A 179 10.05 7.04 -1.68
N LEU A 180 10.74 5.95 -2.01
CA LEU A 180 12.10 5.96 -2.54
C LEU A 180 12.17 6.52 -3.96
N HIS A 181 11.27 6.08 -4.86
CA HIS A 181 11.20 6.57 -6.23
C HIS A 181 10.91 8.08 -6.30
N MET A 182 9.93 8.55 -5.54
CA MET A 182 9.56 9.97 -5.54
C MET A 182 10.67 10.84 -4.96
N SER A 183 11.36 10.37 -3.93
CA SER A 183 12.53 11.06 -3.39
C SER A 183 13.66 11.17 -4.42
N LYS A 184 13.99 10.07 -5.11
CA LYS A 184 15.02 10.06 -6.15
C LYS A 184 14.65 10.97 -7.33
N ALA A 185 13.38 11.02 -7.71
CA ALA A 185 12.88 11.86 -8.79
C ALA A 185 12.87 13.37 -8.43
N GLY A 186 13.16 13.73 -7.20
CA GLY A 186 13.17 15.13 -6.73
C GLY A 186 11.81 15.64 -6.24
N TYR A 187 10.83 14.76 -6.07
CA TYR A 187 9.48 15.05 -5.58
C TYR A 187 9.16 14.21 -4.33
N PRO A 188 9.85 14.43 -3.20
CA PRO A 188 9.67 13.59 -2.02
C PRO A 188 8.25 13.69 -1.47
N VAL A 189 7.76 12.56 -0.93
CA VAL A 189 6.47 12.46 -0.26
C VAL A 189 6.50 13.32 1.00
N ILE A 190 5.47 14.15 1.21
CA ILE A 190 5.39 14.99 2.42
C ILE A 190 5.22 14.13 3.67
N GLY A 191 5.86 14.56 4.77
CA GLY A 191 5.83 13.87 6.04
C GLY A 191 6.77 12.67 6.15
N ASP A 192 7.38 12.22 5.06
CA ASP A 192 8.28 11.07 5.05
C ASP A 192 9.61 11.36 5.75
N ILE A 193 9.79 10.84 6.94
CA ILE A 193 10.98 11.07 7.75
C ILE A 193 12.24 10.36 7.25
N LYS A 194 12.09 9.32 6.41
CA LYS A 194 13.22 8.53 5.88
C LYS A 194 13.74 9.08 4.56
N TYR A 195 12.83 9.46 3.66
CA TYR A 195 13.17 9.82 2.28
C TYR A 195 12.70 11.22 1.90
N GLY A 196 12.01 11.92 2.81
CA GLY A 196 11.38 13.20 2.55
C GLY A 196 12.29 14.42 2.72
N ASP A 197 11.73 15.60 2.50
CA ASP A 197 12.39 16.89 2.70
C ASP A 197 12.20 17.37 4.14
N ARG A 198 13.31 17.67 4.82
CA ARG A 198 13.30 18.05 6.24
C ARG A 198 12.50 19.34 6.50
N LYS A 199 12.63 20.35 5.63
CA LYS A 199 11.94 21.65 5.83
C LYS A 199 10.43 21.49 5.62
N VAL A 200 10.03 20.78 4.58
CA VAL A 200 8.63 20.44 4.33
C VAL A 200 8.05 19.63 5.49
N ASN A 201 8.78 18.63 5.98
CA ASN A 201 8.34 17.79 7.10
C ASN A 201 8.15 18.59 8.39
N GLN A 202 9.02 19.54 8.69
CA GLN A 202 8.85 20.46 9.82
C GLN A 202 7.58 21.30 9.67
N PHE A 203 7.32 21.84 8.49
CA PHE A 203 6.13 22.64 8.20
C PHE A 203 4.83 21.82 8.34
N VAL A 204 4.75 20.64 7.70
CA VAL A 204 3.53 19.83 7.76
C VAL A 204 3.31 19.18 9.13
N SER A 205 4.39 18.93 9.90
CA SER A 205 4.29 18.52 11.30
C SER A 205 3.69 19.61 12.17
N HIS A 206 4.17 20.84 12.01
CA HIS A 206 3.67 21.99 12.77
C HIS A 206 2.22 22.33 12.40
N LYS A 207 1.92 22.43 11.10
CA LYS A 207 0.60 22.87 10.63
C LYS A 207 -0.47 21.78 10.75
N PHE A 208 -0.14 20.51 10.50
CA PHE A 208 -1.11 19.41 10.35
C PHE A 208 -0.89 18.25 11.31
N SER A 209 0.14 18.28 12.15
CA SER A 209 0.58 17.14 12.97
C SER A 209 0.92 15.90 12.11
N LEU A 210 1.36 16.11 10.87
CA LEU A 210 1.79 15.04 9.97
C LEU A 210 3.25 14.71 10.23
N ASN A 211 3.54 13.53 10.79
CA ASN A 211 4.87 13.09 11.20
C ASN A 211 5.35 11.84 10.48
N THR A 212 4.65 11.43 9.43
CA THR A 212 4.94 10.24 8.64
C THR A 212 4.45 10.43 7.21
N GLN A 213 4.87 9.55 6.29
CA GLN A 213 4.49 9.64 4.89
C GLN A 213 2.97 9.72 4.69
N LEU A 214 2.51 10.70 3.94
CA LEU A 214 1.12 10.81 3.52
C LEU A 214 0.91 9.97 2.26
N LEU A 215 0.53 8.70 2.45
CA LEU A 215 0.41 7.73 1.39
C LEU A 215 -0.82 6.84 1.61
N HIS A 216 -1.64 6.67 0.57
CA HIS A 216 -2.89 5.93 0.63
C HIS A 216 -3.05 5.00 -0.57
N ALA A 217 -3.24 3.69 -0.31
CA ALA A 217 -3.59 2.71 -1.32
C ALA A 217 -5.05 2.91 -1.74
N TYR A 218 -5.24 3.61 -2.86
CA TYR A 218 -6.49 4.21 -3.26
C TYR A 218 -7.39 3.31 -4.08
N GLU A 219 -6.81 2.55 -5.05
CA GLU A 219 -7.60 1.84 -6.05
C GLU A 219 -6.94 0.54 -6.48
N LEU A 220 -7.77 -0.48 -6.68
CA LEU A 220 -7.41 -1.72 -7.36
C LEU A 220 -8.29 -1.88 -8.61
N LYS A 221 -7.66 -2.15 -9.75
CA LYS A 221 -8.34 -2.45 -11.00
C LYS A 221 -8.05 -3.87 -11.43
N PHE A 222 -9.10 -4.65 -11.67
CA PHE A 222 -9.02 -6.07 -12.01
C PHE A 222 -9.09 -6.28 -13.51
N LEU A 223 -8.09 -6.95 -14.08
CA LEU A 223 -7.92 -7.18 -15.52
C LEU A 223 -7.67 -8.68 -15.82
N MET A 224 -8.36 -9.59 -15.11
CA MET A 224 -8.27 -11.02 -15.33
C MET A 224 -9.38 -11.47 -16.29
N GLU A 225 -9.00 -11.94 -17.47
CA GLU A 225 -9.96 -12.47 -18.46
C GLU A 225 -10.33 -13.92 -18.19
N ASP A 226 -9.41 -14.69 -17.59
CA ASP A 226 -9.55 -16.13 -17.34
C ASP A 226 -9.40 -16.49 -15.86
N GLY A 227 -9.83 -17.69 -15.53
CA GLY A 227 -9.68 -18.28 -14.21
C GLY A 227 -10.87 -18.06 -13.29
N PRO A 228 -10.82 -18.61 -12.06
CA PRO A 228 -11.95 -18.62 -11.13
C PRO A 228 -12.38 -17.26 -10.61
N LEU A 229 -11.51 -16.23 -10.73
CA LEU A 229 -11.81 -14.86 -10.35
C LEU A 229 -12.06 -13.93 -11.55
N SER A 230 -12.27 -14.48 -12.76
CA SER A 230 -12.54 -13.69 -13.97
C SER A 230 -13.82 -12.85 -13.90
N TYR A 231 -14.77 -13.19 -13.01
CA TYR A 231 -15.96 -12.39 -12.75
C TYR A 231 -15.62 -10.98 -12.19
N MET A 232 -14.41 -10.81 -11.65
CA MET A 232 -13.89 -9.50 -11.20
C MET A 232 -13.34 -8.65 -12.35
N ASN A 233 -13.15 -9.22 -13.55
CA ASN A 233 -12.59 -8.49 -14.69
C ASN A 233 -13.36 -7.19 -14.97
N GLY A 234 -12.62 -6.10 -15.15
CA GLY A 234 -13.16 -4.76 -15.37
C GLY A 234 -13.66 -4.05 -14.11
N LYS A 235 -13.74 -4.71 -12.96
CA LYS A 235 -14.13 -4.05 -11.70
C LYS A 235 -13.00 -3.19 -11.17
N VAL A 236 -13.39 -2.05 -10.59
CA VAL A 236 -12.50 -1.10 -9.91
C VAL A 236 -12.99 -0.96 -8.47
N LEU A 237 -12.11 -1.25 -7.53
CA LEU A 237 -12.36 -1.02 -6.10
C LEU A 237 -11.63 0.24 -5.66
N THR A 238 -12.36 1.19 -5.10
CA THR A 238 -11.82 2.47 -4.63
C THR A 238 -12.02 2.60 -3.13
N CYS A 239 -10.96 2.98 -2.43
CA CYS A 239 -10.98 3.30 -1.01
C CYS A 239 -10.86 4.81 -0.85
N GLU A 240 -11.89 5.44 -0.25
CA GLU A 240 -11.90 6.88 -0.04
C GLU A 240 -10.67 7.37 0.73
N LEU A 241 -10.20 8.58 0.40
CA LEU A 241 -9.12 9.22 1.12
C LEU A 241 -9.53 9.45 2.58
N PRO A 242 -8.66 9.09 3.56
CA PRO A 242 -8.94 9.33 4.97
C PRO A 242 -9.17 10.81 5.26
N GLU A 243 -9.93 11.11 6.32
CA GLU A 243 -10.24 12.49 6.72
C GLU A 243 -8.96 13.33 6.95
N ASP A 244 -7.93 12.76 7.56
CA ASP A 244 -6.65 13.46 7.74
C ASP A 244 -5.98 13.80 6.40
N PHE A 245 -6.02 12.90 5.43
CA PHE A 245 -5.51 13.18 4.08
C PHE A 245 -6.28 14.32 3.44
N GLN A 246 -7.61 14.28 3.50
CA GLN A 246 -8.48 15.32 2.94
C GLN A 246 -8.26 16.67 3.61
N ARG A 247 -8.09 16.70 4.93
CA ARG A 247 -7.80 17.91 5.71
C ARG A 247 -6.46 18.53 5.28
N ILE A 248 -5.43 17.73 5.14
CA ILE A 248 -4.09 18.18 4.71
C ILE A 248 -4.16 18.70 3.27
N TYR A 249 -4.84 17.96 2.39
CA TYR A 249 -5.06 18.40 1.01
C TYR A 249 -5.74 19.78 0.96
N ARG A 250 -6.85 19.97 1.68
CA ARG A 250 -7.54 21.27 1.74
C ARG A 250 -6.62 22.37 2.24
N GLY A 251 -5.87 22.13 3.32
CA GLY A 251 -4.96 23.10 3.91
C GLY A 251 -3.78 23.50 3.02
N LEU A 252 -3.32 22.62 2.14
CA LEU A 252 -2.24 22.90 1.19
C LEU A 252 -2.70 23.50 -0.14
N PHE A 253 -3.89 23.13 -0.62
CA PHE A 253 -4.36 23.42 -1.97
C PHE A 253 -5.49 24.44 -2.03
N ARG A 254 -6.26 24.65 -0.96
CA ARG A 254 -7.47 25.50 -0.95
C ARG A 254 -7.36 26.72 -0.02
N GLU A 255 -6.53 26.65 1.01
CA GLU A 255 -6.29 27.81 1.89
C GLU A 255 -5.19 28.70 1.32
N LYS A 256 -5.47 30.02 1.26
CA LYS A 256 -4.49 31.05 0.89
C LYS A 256 -3.77 31.56 2.12
#